data_d8e9f7bea076b6ef8bda99554bc3c0e5
#
_entry.id   d8e9f7bea076b6ef8bda99554bc3c0e5
#
_cell.length_a   1.000
_cell.length_b   1.000
_cell.length_c   1.000
_cell.angle_alpha   90.00
_cell.angle_beta   90.00
_cell.angle_gamma   90.00
#
_symmetry.space_group_name_H-M   'P 1'
#
loop_
_entity.id
_entity.type
_entity.pdbx_description
1 polymer ?
#
loop_
_entity_poly.entity_id
_entity_poly.type
_entity_poly.pdbx_seq_one_letter_code
_entity_poly.pdbx_strand_id
1 'polypeptide(L)'
;MDYNKLNELKAKYGDYEEVFKSGDYDKAADILKAVLDVIEDEYKGVRKAGMIDKDLVVRKSEGTGQIWLCTNHIMEYYIYACYFEPDTDISMPELPIAEYYRTYADLCVKLKKYKRAEDAYKNSLCWNPVDLDSYLGLAECYKYLNMLTRYLDMTKQAYRFCCTRATMARFYRNMGFYYLSSYNTDMAAACYTYSNIYYHTDNAESELEYIKNALAAAGEKVASAENESDLADKKAVASSGDKDKSAGYKEYTIKQMQEMFDKEHVEPGPDSKTIGIIYRVGELMQQDKEYRLAKDCFMIVYDITNEPQLEGLIAELDGCLGEDAK
;
A
#
# COMPACT_ATOMS: atom_id res chain seq x y z
N MET A 1 24.95 -17.93 -5.28
CA MET A 1 25.65 -17.09 -6.30
C MET A 1 27.13 -17.03 -5.94
N ASP A 2 28.06 -17.04 -6.92
CA ASP A 2 29.47 -16.85 -6.57
C ASP A 2 29.79 -15.37 -6.27
N TYR A 3 30.89 -15.14 -5.51
CA TYR A 3 31.27 -13.81 -5.03
C TYR A 3 31.58 -12.81 -6.17
N ASN A 4 32.17 -13.27 -7.28
CA ASN A 4 32.53 -12.38 -8.40
C ASN A 4 31.24 -11.90 -9.12
N LYS A 5 30.31 -12.81 -9.38
CA LYS A 5 29.02 -12.50 -9.99
C LYS A 5 28.18 -11.57 -9.11
N LEU A 6 28.20 -11.79 -7.79
CA LEU A 6 27.53 -10.89 -6.83
C LEU A 6 28.06 -9.46 -6.93
N ASN A 7 29.40 -9.28 -6.96
CA ASN A 7 30.01 -7.97 -7.06
C ASN A 7 29.77 -7.33 -8.43
N GLU A 8 29.74 -8.11 -9.52
CA GLU A 8 29.39 -7.61 -10.84
C GLU A 8 27.95 -7.06 -10.88
N LEU A 9 27.00 -7.76 -10.28
CA LEU A 9 25.60 -7.31 -10.21
C LEU A 9 25.44 -6.06 -9.35
N LYS A 10 26.14 -5.97 -8.22
CA LYS A 10 26.16 -4.76 -7.39
C LYS A 10 26.76 -3.56 -8.15
N ALA A 11 27.84 -3.77 -8.90
CA ALA A 11 28.44 -2.71 -9.72
C ALA A 11 27.46 -2.23 -10.81
N LYS A 12 26.82 -3.16 -11.54
CA LYS A 12 25.81 -2.81 -12.54
C LYS A 12 24.61 -2.06 -11.96
N TYR A 13 24.20 -2.40 -10.73
CA TYR A 13 23.18 -1.64 -10.04
C TYR A 13 23.64 -0.22 -9.71
N GLY A 14 24.91 -0.02 -9.34
CA GLY A 14 25.52 1.29 -9.22
C GLY A 14 25.49 2.10 -10.53
N ASP A 15 25.80 1.45 -11.67
CA ASP A 15 25.70 2.08 -12.99
C ASP A 15 24.25 2.53 -13.29
N TYR A 16 23.24 1.72 -12.90
CA TYR A 16 21.83 2.11 -12.99
C TYR A 16 21.56 3.39 -12.21
N GLU A 17 22.02 3.47 -10.95
CA GLU A 17 21.77 4.65 -10.10
C GLU A 17 22.38 5.94 -10.69
N GLU A 18 23.57 5.87 -11.27
CA GLU A 18 24.23 7.01 -11.92
C GLU A 18 23.42 7.48 -13.15
N VAL A 19 23.01 6.53 -13.99
CA VAL A 19 22.24 6.83 -15.20
C VAL A 19 20.83 7.36 -14.82
N PHE A 20 20.21 6.81 -13.79
CA PHE A 20 18.93 7.32 -13.28
C PHE A 20 19.05 8.78 -12.81
N LYS A 21 20.11 9.12 -12.07
CA LYS A 21 20.39 10.50 -11.61
C LYS A 21 20.64 11.46 -12.79
N SER A 22 21.18 10.98 -13.92
CA SER A 22 21.33 11.79 -15.13
C SER A 22 20.04 12.08 -15.88
N GLY A 23 18.94 11.39 -15.54
CA GLY A 23 17.63 11.55 -16.15
C GLY A 23 17.39 10.68 -17.40
N ASP A 24 18.34 9.84 -17.79
CA ASP A 24 18.16 8.89 -18.90
C ASP A 24 17.41 7.62 -18.42
N TYR A 25 16.10 7.76 -18.23
CA TYR A 25 15.29 6.72 -17.63
C TYR A 25 15.13 5.47 -18.52
N ASP A 26 15.17 5.59 -19.85
CA ASP A 26 15.10 4.43 -20.75
C ASP A 26 16.38 3.58 -20.63
N LYS A 27 17.55 4.21 -20.64
CA LYS A 27 18.83 3.53 -20.44
C LYS A 27 18.94 2.93 -19.03
N ALA A 28 18.48 3.65 -18.00
CA ALA A 28 18.42 3.11 -16.64
C ALA A 28 17.56 1.86 -16.56
N ALA A 29 16.40 1.84 -17.25
CA ALA A 29 15.52 0.65 -17.32
C ALA A 29 16.18 -0.53 -18.03
N ASP A 30 16.95 -0.29 -19.10
CA ASP A 30 17.64 -1.36 -19.82
C ASP A 30 18.77 -1.97 -18.95
N ILE A 31 19.52 -1.16 -18.22
CA ILE A 31 20.56 -1.62 -17.29
C ILE A 31 19.93 -2.49 -16.20
N LEU A 32 18.90 -1.98 -15.53
CA LEU A 32 18.24 -2.70 -14.43
C LEU A 32 17.57 -3.99 -14.92
N LYS A 33 16.97 -3.97 -16.11
CA LYS A 33 16.44 -5.18 -16.74
C LYS A 33 17.51 -6.23 -16.97
N ALA A 34 18.69 -5.83 -17.46
CA ALA A 34 19.81 -6.75 -17.67
C ALA A 34 20.30 -7.36 -16.34
N VAL A 35 20.32 -6.58 -15.23
CA VAL A 35 20.60 -7.09 -13.89
C VAL A 35 19.59 -8.15 -13.49
N LEU A 36 18.29 -7.87 -13.66
CA LEU A 36 17.22 -8.81 -13.34
C LEU A 36 17.27 -10.09 -14.17
N ASP A 37 17.61 -10.02 -15.45
CA ASP A 37 17.75 -11.21 -16.31
C ASP A 37 18.89 -12.13 -15.84
N VAL A 38 20.01 -11.57 -15.37
CA VAL A 38 21.11 -12.36 -14.79
C VAL A 38 20.67 -13.01 -13.45
N ILE A 39 19.90 -12.29 -12.64
CA ILE A 39 19.37 -12.83 -11.39
C ILE A 39 18.41 -13.99 -11.68
N GLU A 40 17.48 -13.86 -12.62
CA GLU A 40 16.56 -14.96 -12.98
C GLU A 40 17.29 -16.20 -13.49
N ASP A 41 18.38 -16.03 -14.27
CA ASP A 41 19.20 -17.18 -14.71
C ASP A 41 19.91 -17.86 -13.53
N GLU A 42 20.42 -17.08 -12.58
CA GLU A 42 21.07 -17.60 -11.38
C GLU A 42 20.13 -18.38 -10.48
N TYR A 43 18.89 -17.88 -10.34
CA TYR A 43 17.85 -18.50 -9.52
C TYR A 43 16.86 -19.36 -10.33
N LYS A 44 17.26 -19.87 -11.51
CA LYS A 44 16.39 -20.71 -12.37
C LYS A 44 15.83 -21.97 -11.69
N GLY A 45 16.51 -22.48 -10.67
CA GLY A 45 16.03 -23.59 -9.82
C GLY A 45 15.08 -23.16 -8.71
N VAL A 46 14.79 -21.85 -8.58
CA VAL A 46 13.87 -21.28 -7.62
C VAL A 46 12.64 -20.76 -8.37
N ARG A 47 11.61 -21.59 -8.43
CA ARG A 47 10.41 -21.31 -9.21
C ARG A 47 9.32 -20.62 -8.39
N LYS A 48 8.47 -19.91 -9.09
CA LYS A 48 7.20 -19.45 -8.52
C LYS A 48 6.35 -20.67 -8.23
N ALA A 49 6.05 -20.90 -6.95
CA ALA A 49 5.30 -22.06 -6.51
C ALA A 49 4.42 -21.72 -5.30
N GLY A 50 3.26 -22.37 -5.23
CA GLY A 50 2.31 -22.24 -4.14
C GLY A 50 1.45 -20.98 -4.21
N MET A 51 0.21 -21.13 -3.79
CA MET A 51 -0.70 -20.03 -3.48
C MET A 51 -0.76 -19.95 -1.98
N ILE A 52 -0.25 -18.87 -1.41
CA ILE A 52 -0.39 -18.61 0.04
C ILE A 52 -1.77 -18.05 0.33
N ASP A 53 -2.30 -17.26 -0.57
CA ASP A 53 -3.69 -16.84 -0.73
C ASP A 53 -4.00 -16.95 -2.23
N LYS A 54 -5.25 -16.97 -2.64
CA LYS A 54 -5.69 -17.29 -4.01
C LYS A 54 -4.91 -16.61 -5.15
N ASP A 55 -4.13 -15.56 -4.85
CA ASP A 55 -3.40 -14.76 -5.82
C ASP A 55 -1.92 -14.53 -5.48
N LEU A 56 -1.40 -15.05 -4.35
CA LEU A 56 -0.02 -14.80 -3.95
C LEU A 56 0.88 -16.01 -4.19
N VAL A 57 1.89 -15.80 -5.01
CA VAL A 57 2.87 -16.82 -5.42
C VAL A 57 4.22 -16.50 -4.77
N VAL A 58 4.81 -17.45 -4.07
CA VAL A 58 6.15 -17.33 -3.48
C VAL A 58 7.19 -18.05 -4.33
N ARG A 59 8.46 -17.79 -4.06
CA ARG A 59 9.58 -18.49 -4.66
C ARG A 59 9.96 -19.72 -3.83
N LYS A 60 10.01 -20.90 -4.47
CA LYS A 60 10.42 -22.17 -3.84
C LYS A 60 11.49 -22.88 -4.66
N SER A 61 12.47 -23.48 -3.98
CA SER A 61 13.48 -24.35 -4.61
C SER A 61 12.83 -25.60 -5.19
N GLU A 62 13.22 -25.97 -6.40
CA GLU A 62 12.86 -27.27 -6.97
C GLU A 62 13.45 -28.41 -6.13
N GLY A 63 12.66 -29.44 -5.90
CA GLY A 63 13.05 -30.65 -5.16
C GLY A 63 12.99 -30.55 -3.65
N THR A 64 13.41 -29.45 -3.01
CA THR A 64 13.36 -29.30 -1.54
C THR A 64 12.09 -28.58 -1.06
N GLY A 65 11.44 -27.78 -1.91
CA GLY A 65 10.30 -26.95 -1.51
C GLY A 65 10.67 -25.77 -0.60
N GLN A 66 11.95 -25.55 -0.33
CA GLN A 66 12.45 -24.45 0.51
C GLN A 66 12.00 -23.10 0.00
N ILE A 67 11.45 -22.25 0.87
CA ILE A 67 10.97 -20.91 0.53
C ILE A 67 12.13 -19.93 0.45
N TRP A 68 12.10 -19.06 -0.57
CA TRP A 68 13.01 -17.94 -0.71
C TRP A 68 12.27 -16.64 -0.48
N LEU A 69 12.71 -15.88 0.54
CA LEU A 69 12.12 -14.62 0.94
C LEU A 69 13.19 -13.53 0.92
N CYS A 70 12.85 -12.38 0.32
CA CYS A 70 13.74 -11.22 0.20
C CYS A 70 13.07 -10.02 0.85
N THR A 71 13.11 -9.92 2.18
CA THR A 71 12.50 -8.83 2.93
C THR A 71 13.37 -7.58 2.95
N ASN A 72 12.75 -6.40 2.98
CA ASN A 72 13.45 -5.13 3.11
C ASN A 72 13.87 -4.85 4.57
N HIS A 73 13.06 -5.35 5.52
CA HIS A 73 13.24 -5.13 6.96
C HIS A 73 12.93 -6.40 7.73
N ILE A 74 13.53 -6.52 8.92
CA ILE A 74 13.29 -7.67 9.80
C ILE A 74 11.80 -7.82 10.18
N MET A 75 11.06 -6.72 10.31
CA MET A 75 9.63 -6.74 10.58
C MET A 75 8.85 -7.51 9.52
N GLU A 76 9.19 -7.34 8.25
CA GLU A 76 8.54 -8.05 7.15
C GLU A 76 8.73 -9.57 7.24
N TYR A 77 9.92 -10.01 7.68
CA TYR A 77 10.17 -11.44 7.94
C TYR A 77 9.19 -12.00 8.97
N TYR A 78 9.03 -11.32 10.10
CA TYR A 78 8.13 -11.78 11.16
C TYR A 78 6.65 -11.64 10.75
N ILE A 79 6.28 -10.58 10.02
CA ILE A 79 4.94 -10.43 9.44
C ILE A 79 4.66 -11.61 8.51
N TYR A 80 5.58 -11.93 7.59
CA TYR A 80 5.45 -13.08 6.70
C TYR A 80 5.27 -14.38 7.50
N ALA A 81 6.16 -14.66 8.46
CA ALA A 81 6.10 -15.86 9.27
C ALA A 81 4.77 -16.00 10.05
N CYS A 82 4.27 -14.92 10.64
CA CYS A 82 3.03 -14.93 11.42
C CYS A 82 1.75 -14.98 10.59
N TYR A 83 1.77 -14.47 9.34
CA TYR A 83 0.59 -14.52 8.48
C TYR A 83 0.50 -15.82 7.67
N PHE A 84 1.62 -16.34 7.24
CA PHE A 84 1.66 -17.43 6.27
C PHE A 84 2.14 -18.76 6.86
N GLU A 85 2.64 -18.75 8.11
CA GLU A 85 3.03 -19.96 8.89
C GLU A 85 3.75 -21.00 8.01
N PRO A 86 4.91 -20.64 7.41
CA PRO A 86 5.59 -21.51 6.47
C PRO A 86 5.99 -22.83 7.12
N ASP A 87 5.72 -23.93 6.42
CA ASP A 87 6.03 -25.31 6.84
C ASP A 87 7.45 -25.76 6.50
N THR A 88 8.23 -24.89 5.87
CA THR A 88 9.59 -25.14 5.42
C THR A 88 10.52 -24.00 5.82
N ASP A 89 11.84 -24.31 5.87
CA ASP A 89 12.86 -23.31 6.14
C ASP A 89 12.82 -22.17 5.11
N ILE A 90 13.09 -20.96 5.58
CA ILE A 90 13.18 -19.75 4.76
C ILE A 90 14.65 -19.48 4.45
N SER A 91 14.97 -19.34 3.17
CA SER A 91 16.26 -18.82 2.71
C SER A 91 16.14 -17.39 2.25
N MET A 92 17.18 -16.60 2.47
CA MET A 92 17.28 -15.22 1.98
C MET A 92 18.37 -15.13 0.92
N PRO A 93 18.11 -14.44 -0.21
CA PRO A 93 19.15 -14.15 -1.19
C PRO A 93 20.12 -13.08 -0.65
N GLU A 94 21.35 -13.07 -1.16
CA GLU A 94 22.35 -12.06 -0.79
C GLU A 94 22.10 -10.67 -1.42
N LEU A 95 21.25 -10.62 -2.47
CA LEU A 95 20.85 -9.40 -3.15
C LEU A 95 19.42 -9.02 -2.75
N PRO A 96 19.09 -7.73 -2.69
CA PRO A 96 17.73 -7.25 -2.42
C PRO A 96 16.85 -7.37 -3.68
N ILE A 97 16.60 -8.62 -4.13
CA ILE A 97 15.97 -8.93 -5.41
C ILE A 97 14.57 -8.32 -5.51
N ALA A 98 13.80 -8.36 -4.42
CA ALA A 98 12.47 -7.76 -4.37
C ALA A 98 12.53 -6.26 -4.64
N GLU A 99 13.47 -5.56 -3.99
CA GLU A 99 13.70 -4.13 -4.20
C GLU A 99 14.12 -3.81 -5.64
N TYR A 100 15.00 -4.64 -6.26
CA TYR A 100 15.41 -4.44 -7.65
C TYR A 100 14.22 -4.55 -8.61
N TYR A 101 13.33 -5.53 -8.39
CA TYR A 101 12.09 -5.63 -9.17
C TYR A 101 11.16 -4.45 -8.95
N ARG A 102 10.99 -4.00 -7.71
CA ARG A 102 10.18 -2.82 -7.39
C ARG A 102 10.75 -1.57 -8.05
N THR A 103 12.05 -1.32 -7.93
CA THR A 103 12.73 -0.19 -8.55
C THR A 103 12.56 -0.18 -10.08
N TYR A 104 12.67 -1.35 -10.71
CA TYR A 104 12.41 -1.48 -12.14
C TYR A 104 10.93 -1.20 -12.49
N ALA A 105 10.00 -1.65 -11.64
CA ALA A 105 8.58 -1.39 -11.82
C ALA A 105 8.26 0.11 -11.70
N ASP A 106 8.80 0.80 -10.68
CA ASP A 106 8.65 2.25 -10.49
C ASP A 106 9.16 3.03 -11.71
N LEU A 107 10.31 2.61 -12.24
CA LEU A 107 10.86 3.20 -13.45
C LEU A 107 9.99 2.95 -14.69
N CYS A 108 9.41 1.76 -14.81
CA CYS A 108 8.45 1.45 -15.87
C CYS A 108 7.17 2.29 -15.76
N VAL A 109 6.68 2.56 -14.53
CA VAL A 109 5.55 3.50 -14.30
C VAL A 109 5.92 4.90 -14.78
N LYS A 110 7.10 5.40 -14.40
CA LYS A 110 7.61 6.71 -14.83
C LYS A 110 7.69 6.82 -16.35
N LEU A 111 8.07 5.73 -17.03
CA LEU A 111 8.10 5.60 -18.49
C LEU A 111 6.73 5.28 -19.12
N LYS A 112 5.66 5.22 -18.33
CA LYS A 112 4.29 4.84 -18.74
C LYS A 112 4.20 3.43 -19.37
N LYS A 113 5.17 2.55 -19.08
CA LYS A 113 5.20 1.15 -19.52
C LYS A 113 4.46 0.25 -18.52
N TYR A 114 3.18 0.55 -18.25
CA TYR A 114 2.39 0.00 -17.14
C TYR A 114 2.28 -1.53 -17.13
N LYS A 115 2.24 -2.19 -18.30
CA LYS A 115 2.24 -3.67 -18.37
C LYS A 115 3.55 -4.28 -17.87
N ARG A 116 4.69 -3.67 -18.21
CA ARG A 116 6.00 -4.11 -17.71
C ARG A 116 6.12 -3.84 -16.20
N ALA A 117 5.58 -2.72 -15.75
CA ALA A 117 5.52 -2.40 -14.32
C ALA A 117 4.66 -3.42 -13.55
N GLU A 118 3.48 -3.79 -14.07
CA GLU A 118 2.62 -4.84 -13.50
C GLU A 118 3.39 -6.15 -13.30
N ASP A 119 4.08 -6.61 -14.35
CA ASP A 119 4.85 -7.87 -14.28
C ASP A 119 6.01 -7.77 -13.28
N ALA A 120 6.67 -6.63 -13.20
CA ALA A 120 7.79 -6.41 -12.29
C ALA A 120 7.33 -6.34 -10.82
N TYR A 121 6.25 -5.61 -10.49
CA TYR A 121 5.69 -5.62 -9.13
C TYR A 121 5.22 -7.01 -8.70
N LYS A 122 4.60 -7.78 -9.59
CA LYS A 122 4.25 -9.18 -9.30
C LYS A 122 5.47 -10.04 -9.02
N ASN A 123 6.58 -9.81 -9.72
CA ASN A 123 7.84 -10.49 -9.42
C ASN A 123 8.42 -10.05 -8.08
N SER A 124 8.36 -8.75 -7.75
CA SER A 124 8.76 -8.25 -6.43
C SER A 124 7.96 -8.95 -5.33
N LEU A 125 6.63 -9.01 -5.45
CA LEU A 125 5.75 -9.70 -4.50
C LEU A 125 6.00 -11.22 -4.42
N CYS A 126 6.49 -11.87 -5.46
CA CYS A 126 6.90 -13.26 -5.38
C CYS A 126 8.15 -13.46 -4.51
N TRP A 127 9.04 -12.47 -4.44
CA TRP A 127 10.22 -12.47 -3.58
C TRP A 127 9.94 -11.92 -2.18
N ASN A 128 9.03 -10.94 -2.07
CA ASN A 128 8.61 -10.34 -0.80
C ASN A 128 7.08 -10.18 -0.75
N PRO A 129 6.35 -11.20 -0.31
CA PRO A 129 4.89 -11.19 -0.29
C PRO A 129 4.25 -10.19 0.68
N VAL A 130 5.04 -9.48 1.46
CA VAL A 130 4.57 -8.48 2.44
C VAL A 130 5.05 -7.07 2.11
N ASP A 131 5.66 -6.87 0.94
CA ASP A 131 6.14 -5.56 0.50
C ASP A 131 4.98 -4.61 0.15
N LEU A 132 4.62 -3.76 1.10
CA LEU A 132 3.53 -2.80 0.96
C LEU A 132 3.70 -1.89 -0.28
N ASP A 133 4.92 -1.43 -0.55
CA ASP A 133 5.17 -0.52 -1.68
C ASP A 133 4.90 -1.20 -3.02
N SER A 134 5.21 -2.48 -3.15
CA SER A 134 4.88 -3.27 -4.35
C SER A 134 3.37 -3.46 -4.52
N TYR A 135 2.60 -3.69 -3.44
CA TYR A 135 1.13 -3.71 -3.51
C TYR A 135 0.57 -2.37 -3.99
N LEU A 136 1.02 -1.28 -3.40
CA LEU A 136 0.55 0.07 -3.73
C LEU A 136 0.96 0.47 -5.16
N GLY A 137 2.17 0.13 -5.60
CA GLY A 137 2.63 0.36 -6.96
C GLY A 137 1.85 -0.48 -7.99
N LEU A 138 1.55 -1.74 -7.67
CA LEU A 138 0.73 -2.60 -8.51
C LEU A 138 -0.72 -2.09 -8.62
N ALA A 139 -1.31 -1.61 -7.52
CA ALA A 139 -2.61 -0.96 -7.54
C ALA A 139 -2.58 0.27 -8.47
N GLU A 140 -1.56 1.13 -8.37
CA GLU A 140 -1.42 2.28 -9.27
C GLU A 140 -1.30 1.87 -10.74
N CYS A 141 -0.60 0.77 -11.07
CA CYS A 141 -0.59 0.21 -12.42
C CYS A 141 -1.99 -0.17 -12.90
N TYR A 142 -2.79 -0.82 -12.05
CA TYR A 142 -4.17 -1.19 -12.41
C TYR A 142 -5.08 0.01 -12.60
N LYS A 143 -4.85 1.10 -11.86
CA LYS A 143 -5.52 2.39 -12.08
C LYS A 143 -5.24 2.91 -13.50
N TYR A 144 -3.98 3.00 -13.91
CA TYR A 144 -3.59 3.44 -15.26
C TYR A 144 -4.04 2.48 -16.37
N LEU A 145 -4.16 1.19 -16.07
CA LEU A 145 -4.66 0.18 -17.01
C LEU A 145 -6.20 0.10 -17.03
N ASN A 146 -6.88 0.93 -16.26
CA ASN A 146 -8.35 0.95 -16.11
C ASN A 146 -8.92 -0.40 -15.66
N MET A 147 -8.22 -1.09 -14.75
CA MET A 147 -8.59 -2.39 -14.21
C MET A 147 -9.12 -2.23 -12.77
N LEU A 148 -10.28 -1.60 -12.61
CA LEU A 148 -10.80 -1.14 -11.33
C LEU A 148 -10.99 -2.27 -10.29
N THR A 149 -11.43 -3.46 -10.71
CA THR A 149 -11.57 -4.62 -9.81
C THR A 149 -10.22 -5.05 -9.24
N ARG A 150 -9.20 -5.17 -10.09
CA ARG A 150 -7.84 -5.53 -9.65
C ARG A 150 -7.20 -4.45 -8.79
N TYR A 151 -7.50 -3.18 -9.08
CA TYR A 151 -7.09 -2.06 -8.23
C TYR A 151 -7.64 -2.22 -6.81
N LEU A 152 -8.94 -2.53 -6.67
CA LEU A 152 -9.58 -2.78 -5.38
C LEU A 152 -8.95 -3.97 -4.66
N ASP A 153 -8.75 -5.09 -5.37
CA ASP A 153 -8.17 -6.31 -4.80
C ASP A 153 -6.78 -6.03 -4.21
N MET A 154 -5.91 -5.33 -4.95
CA MET A 154 -4.58 -4.97 -4.46
C MET A 154 -4.63 -3.99 -3.29
N THR A 155 -5.54 -3.02 -3.35
CA THR A 155 -5.73 -2.07 -2.23
C THR A 155 -6.17 -2.80 -0.96
N LYS A 156 -7.12 -3.74 -1.06
CA LYS A 156 -7.56 -4.54 0.08
C LYS A 156 -6.47 -5.48 0.62
N GLN A 157 -5.65 -6.06 -0.25
CA GLN A 157 -4.52 -6.89 0.17
C GLN A 157 -3.43 -6.05 0.86
N ALA A 158 -3.17 -4.83 0.39
CA ALA A 158 -2.23 -3.91 1.01
C ALA A 158 -2.62 -3.50 2.44
N TYR A 159 -3.91 -3.51 2.77
CA TYR A 159 -4.42 -3.05 4.06
C TYR A 159 -3.70 -3.68 5.26
N ARG A 160 -3.50 -5.02 5.25
CA ARG A 160 -2.85 -5.73 6.38
C ARG A 160 -1.44 -5.21 6.68
N PHE A 161 -0.77 -4.58 5.73
CA PHE A 161 0.60 -4.08 5.87
C PHE A 161 0.66 -2.56 6.10
N CYS A 162 -0.49 -1.87 6.11
CA CYS A 162 -0.58 -0.45 6.42
C CYS A 162 -0.46 -0.23 7.93
N CYS A 163 0.77 0.03 8.41
CA CYS A 163 1.09 0.10 9.83
C CYS A 163 1.53 1.50 10.31
N THR A 164 1.47 2.53 9.45
CA THR A 164 1.76 3.92 9.81
C THR A 164 0.59 4.83 9.46
N ARG A 165 0.52 6.02 10.06
CA ARG A 165 -0.51 7.01 9.72
C ARG A 165 -0.50 7.35 8.23
N ALA A 166 0.68 7.51 7.64
CA ALA A 166 0.81 7.83 6.22
C ALA A 166 0.30 6.70 5.31
N THR A 167 0.61 5.44 5.64
CA THR A 167 0.17 4.28 4.85
C THR A 167 -1.33 4.01 5.01
N MET A 168 -1.89 4.18 6.22
CA MET A 168 -3.35 4.13 6.45
C MET A 168 -4.08 5.22 5.67
N ALA A 169 -3.59 6.45 5.69
CA ALA A 169 -4.16 7.52 4.88
C ALA A 169 -4.14 7.17 3.37
N ARG A 170 -3.05 6.58 2.87
CA ARG A 170 -2.95 6.13 1.49
C ARG A 170 -3.96 5.02 1.17
N PHE A 171 -4.13 4.06 2.07
CA PHE A 171 -5.17 3.04 1.94
C PHE A 171 -6.56 3.66 1.74
N TYR A 172 -6.97 4.60 2.62
CA TYR A 172 -8.28 5.23 2.50
C TYR A 172 -8.39 6.10 1.25
N ARG A 173 -7.34 6.79 0.81
CA ARG A 173 -7.35 7.51 -0.48
C ARG A 173 -7.55 6.56 -1.66
N ASN A 174 -6.92 5.39 -1.62
CA ASN A 174 -7.12 4.38 -2.65
C ASN A 174 -8.56 3.86 -2.66
N MET A 175 -9.14 3.59 -1.48
CA MET A 175 -10.56 3.23 -1.37
C MET A 175 -11.47 4.35 -1.88
N GLY A 176 -11.16 5.61 -1.54
CA GLY A 176 -11.88 6.79 -2.03
C GLY A 176 -11.89 6.87 -3.55
N PHE A 177 -10.75 6.68 -4.19
CA PHE A 177 -10.65 6.62 -5.65
C PHE A 177 -11.51 5.50 -6.25
N TYR A 178 -11.48 4.29 -5.65
CA TYR A 178 -12.32 3.18 -6.11
C TYR A 178 -13.81 3.55 -6.04
N TYR A 179 -14.29 4.07 -4.90
CA TYR A 179 -15.69 4.42 -4.73
C TYR A 179 -16.11 5.58 -5.62
N LEU A 180 -15.26 6.59 -5.83
CA LEU A 180 -15.50 7.68 -6.76
C LEU A 180 -15.64 7.15 -8.20
N SER A 181 -14.73 6.27 -8.62
CA SER A 181 -14.75 5.62 -9.93
C SER A 181 -15.95 4.67 -10.12
N SER A 182 -16.55 4.21 -9.02
CA SER A 182 -17.75 3.36 -9.00
C SER A 182 -19.05 4.16 -8.78
N TYR A 183 -18.98 5.49 -8.85
CA TYR A 183 -20.11 6.40 -8.65
C TYR A 183 -20.74 6.36 -7.24
N ASN A 184 -20.02 5.86 -6.23
CA ASN A 184 -20.43 5.93 -4.84
C ASN A 184 -19.76 7.14 -4.17
N THR A 185 -20.33 8.33 -4.40
CA THR A 185 -19.75 9.60 -3.95
C THR A 185 -19.74 9.75 -2.43
N ASP A 186 -20.72 9.18 -1.73
CA ASP A 186 -20.81 9.23 -0.26
C ASP A 186 -19.66 8.44 0.38
N MET A 187 -19.43 7.21 -0.09
CA MET A 187 -18.30 6.40 0.37
C MET A 187 -16.95 7.01 -0.02
N ALA A 188 -16.84 7.59 -1.21
CA ALA A 188 -15.63 8.28 -1.64
C ALA A 188 -15.32 9.46 -0.71
N ALA A 189 -16.30 10.31 -0.41
CA ALA A 189 -16.15 11.43 0.50
C ALA A 189 -15.78 10.97 1.92
N ALA A 190 -16.42 9.90 2.43
CA ALA A 190 -16.09 9.31 3.72
C ALA A 190 -14.63 8.81 3.75
N CYS A 191 -14.17 8.10 2.73
CA CYS A 191 -12.80 7.59 2.64
C CYS A 191 -11.76 8.73 2.56
N TYR A 192 -11.96 9.74 1.73
CA TYR A 192 -11.02 10.87 1.65
C TYR A 192 -10.99 11.69 2.95
N THR A 193 -12.16 11.95 3.57
CA THR A 193 -12.24 12.62 4.87
C THR A 193 -11.52 11.81 5.94
N TYR A 194 -11.76 10.49 5.99
CA TYR A 194 -11.13 9.60 6.96
C TYR A 194 -9.61 9.47 6.74
N SER A 195 -9.14 9.55 5.50
CA SER A 195 -7.70 9.58 5.20
C SER A 195 -7.01 10.78 5.84
N ASN A 196 -7.66 11.95 5.86
CA ASN A 196 -7.11 13.18 6.44
C ASN A 196 -7.05 13.15 7.98
N ILE A 197 -7.80 12.27 8.64
CA ILE A 197 -7.65 12.01 10.08
C ILE A 197 -6.29 11.37 10.38
N TYR A 198 -5.83 10.48 9.52
CA TYR A 198 -4.53 9.85 9.65
C TYR A 198 -3.39 10.76 9.19
N TYR A 199 -3.49 11.25 7.96
CA TYR A 199 -2.47 12.11 7.37
C TYR A 199 -3.07 13.01 6.29
N HIS A 200 -3.15 14.30 6.59
CA HIS A 200 -3.70 15.32 5.69
C HIS A 200 -2.85 15.48 4.43
N THR A 201 -3.52 15.58 3.26
CA THR A 201 -2.85 15.83 1.98
C THR A 201 -3.70 16.73 1.08
N ASP A 202 -3.05 17.62 0.33
CA ASP A 202 -3.70 18.48 -0.67
C ASP A 202 -4.44 17.68 -1.74
N ASN A 203 -3.95 16.47 -2.05
CA ASN A 203 -4.60 15.59 -3.01
C ASN A 203 -5.98 15.11 -2.51
N ALA A 204 -6.08 14.71 -1.23
CA ALA A 204 -7.36 14.31 -0.65
C ALA A 204 -8.33 15.49 -0.56
N GLU A 205 -7.84 16.69 -0.24
CA GLU A 205 -8.65 17.91 -0.25
C GLU A 205 -9.18 18.25 -1.65
N SER A 206 -8.33 18.15 -2.66
CA SER A 206 -8.72 18.40 -4.06
C SER A 206 -9.82 17.43 -4.53
N GLU A 207 -9.75 16.16 -4.13
CA GLU A 207 -10.77 15.16 -4.45
C GLU A 207 -12.09 15.44 -3.70
N LEU A 208 -12.02 15.86 -2.44
CA LEU A 208 -13.20 16.29 -1.68
C LEU A 208 -13.85 17.52 -2.28
N GLU A 209 -13.07 18.51 -2.69
CA GLU A 209 -13.57 19.69 -3.38
C GLU A 209 -14.22 19.34 -4.72
N TYR A 210 -13.61 18.44 -5.49
CA TYR A 210 -14.21 17.92 -6.73
C TYR A 210 -15.58 17.26 -6.46
N ILE A 211 -15.69 16.41 -5.43
CA ILE A 211 -16.97 15.78 -5.06
C ILE A 211 -18.01 16.84 -4.66
N LYS A 212 -17.64 17.82 -3.83
CA LYS A 212 -18.52 18.92 -3.42
C LYS A 212 -19.08 19.68 -4.62
N ASN A 213 -18.19 20.05 -5.52
CA ASN A 213 -18.55 20.81 -6.72
C ASN A 213 -19.43 19.98 -7.68
N ALA A 214 -19.14 18.70 -7.85
CA ALA A 214 -19.93 17.80 -8.70
C ALA A 214 -21.35 17.60 -8.16
N LEU A 215 -21.51 17.44 -6.84
CA LEU A 215 -22.82 17.31 -6.19
C LEU A 215 -23.60 18.61 -6.22
N ALA A 216 -22.98 19.76 -6.02
CA ALA A 216 -23.61 21.06 -6.13
C ALA A 216 -24.16 21.29 -7.56
N ALA A 217 -23.35 21.04 -8.59
CA ALA A 217 -23.76 21.16 -9.99
C ALA A 217 -24.90 20.20 -10.37
N ALA A 218 -24.93 19.00 -9.79
CA ALA A 218 -26.03 18.05 -9.98
C ALA A 218 -27.33 18.54 -9.32
N GLY A 219 -27.23 19.10 -8.11
CA GLY A 219 -28.36 19.68 -7.39
C GLY A 219 -28.99 20.89 -8.13
N GLU A 220 -28.14 21.76 -8.67
CA GLU A 220 -28.61 22.90 -9.48
C GLU A 220 -29.34 22.45 -10.77
N LYS A 221 -28.87 21.39 -11.42
CA LYS A 221 -29.56 20.83 -12.62
C LYS A 221 -30.90 20.20 -12.27
N VAL A 222 -31.01 19.51 -11.13
CA VAL A 222 -32.28 18.94 -10.66
C VAL A 222 -33.26 20.05 -10.32
N ALA A 223 -32.83 21.07 -9.59
CA ALA A 223 -33.66 22.22 -9.24
C ALA A 223 -34.13 23.01 -10.48
N SER A 224 -33.30 23.16 -11.50
CA SER A 224 -33.69 23.80 -12.77
C SER A 224 -34.69 22.96 -13.58
N ALA A 225 -34.51 21.63 -13.62
CA ALA A 225 -35.42 20.71 -14.29
C ALA A 225 -36.81 20.65 -13.61
N GLU A 226 -36.84 20.68 -12.26
CA GLU A 226 -38.10 20.76 -11.50
C GLU A 226 -38.84 22.08 -11.74
N ASN A 227 -38.13 23.19 -11.83
CA ASN A 227 -38.72 24.47 -12.15
C ASN A 227 -39.27 24.56 -13.61
N GLU A 228 -38.66 23.86 -14.55
CA GLU A 228 -39.17 23.75 -15.93
C GLU A 228 -40.40 22.80 -16.02
N SER A 229 -40.45 21.73 -15.19
CA SER A 229 -41.59 20.82 -15.14
C SER A 229 -42.83 21.43 -14.44
N ASP A 230 -42.61 22.27 -13.41
CA ASP A 230 -43.66 22.98 -12.70
C ASP A 230 -44.40 24.04 -13.55
N LEU A 231 -43.84 24.44 -14.69
CA LEU A 231 -44.51 25.29 -15.67
C LEU A 231 -45.46 24.54 -16.60
N ALA A 232 -45.38 23.20 -16.67
CA ALA A 232 -46.19 22.38 -17.56
C ALA A 232 -47.43 21.74 -16.90
N ASP A 233 -47.43 21.48 -15.56
CA ASP A 233 -48.53 20.77 -14.90
C ASP A 233 -48.95 21.40 -13.56
N LYS A 234 -49.72 22.50 -13.62
CA LYS A 234 -50.59 22.92 -12.52
C LYS A 234 -51.91 22.16 -12.57
N LYS A 235 -51.93 20.91 -12.20
CA LYS A 235 -53.11 20.21 -11.63
C LYS A 235 -52.74 18.78 -11.17
N ALA A 236 -52.85 18.62 -9.91
CA ALA A 236 -53.27 17.43 -9.16
C ALA A 236 -52.34 16.96 -8.04
N VAL A 237 -52.88 17.17 -6.84
CA VAL A 237 -52.82 16.28 -5.66
C VAL A 237 -51.55 16.28 -4.80
N ALA A 238 -51.72 16.98 -3.70
CA ALA A 238 -50.96 16.81 -2.47
C ALA A 238 -51.15 15.38 -1.92
N SER A 239 -50.06 14.64 -1.73
CA SER A 239 -49.98 13.63 -0.66
C SER A 239 -48.53 13.27 -0.33
N SER A 240 -48.19 13.59 0.90
CA SER A 240 -47.29 12.90 1.84
C SER A 240 -45.88 12.47 1.38
N GLY A 241 -44.87 13.04 2.02
CA GLY A 241 -43.79 12.32 2.63
C GLY A 241 -42.53 12.12 1.78
N ASP A 242 -41.60 12.83 2.09
CA ASP A 242 -40.15 12.70 2.09
C ASP A 242 -39.46 13.88 1.36
N LYS A 243 -39.49 15.01 2.04
CA LYS A 243 -38.65 16.16 1.69
C LYS A 243 -37.30 16.01 2.42
N ASP A 244 -36.44 15.17 1.94
CA ASP A 244 -34.99 15.25 2.28
C ASP A 244 -34.12 14.60 1.18
N LYS A 245 -34.27 15.07 -0.05
CA LYS A 245 -33.31 14.86 -1.12
C LYS A 245 -32.74 16.19 -1.57
N SER A 246 -32.10 16.91 -0.64
CA SER A 246 -31.14 17.93 -1.03
C SER A 246 -29.92 17.18 -1.57
N ALA A 247 -29.71 17.23 -2.89
CA ALA A 247 -28.51 16.73 -3.54
C ALA A 247 -27.30 17.63 -3.17
N GLY A 248 -26.92 17.63 -1.89
CA GLY A 248 -25.82 18.41 -1.33
C GLY A 248 -24.76 17.49 -0.72
N TYR A 249 -23.52 17.93 -0.75
CA TYR A 249 -22.42 17.29 -0.02
C TYR A 249 -22.78 17.15 1.46
N LYS A 250 -22.63 15.94 2.00
CA LYS A 250 -22.85 15.64 3.43
C LYS A 250 -21.52 15.55 4.15
N GLU A 251 -21.42 16.23 5.27
CA GLU A 251 -20.33 16.02 6.21
C GLU A 251 -20.71 14.87 7.15
N TYR A 252 -19.81 13.89 7.24
CA TYR A 252 -20.00 12.70 8.09
C TYR A 252 -19.15 12.80 9.34
N THR A 253 -19.72 12.46 10.47
CA THR A 253 -18.96 12.23 11.71
C THR A 253 -18.13 10.95 11.59
N ILE A 254 -17.08 10.83 12.42
CA ILE A 254 -16.24 9.61 12.44
C ILE A 254 -17.10 8.36 12.61
N LYS A 255 -18.07 8.39 13.53
CA LYS A 255 -18.98 7.26 13.77
C LYS A 255 -19.80 6.89 12.54
N GLN A 256 -20.34 7.89 11.84
CA GLN A 256 -21.11 7.63 10.61
C GLN A 256 -20.22 7.04 9.50
N MET A 257 -18.98 7.54 9.35
CA MET A 257 -18.02 6.97 8.38
C MET A 257 -17.70 5.50 8.74
N GLN A 258 -17.48 5.19 10.01
CA GLN A 258 -17.23 3.81 10.47
C GLN A 258 -18.44 2.90 10.21
N GLU A 259 -19.68 3.36 10.45
CA GLU A 259 -20.90 2.63 10.11
C GLU A 259 -21.07 2.39 8.60
N MET A 260 -20.57 3.32 7.76
CA MET A 260 -20.52 3.14 6.30
C MET A 260 -19.46 2.11 5.92
N PHE A 261 -18.28 2.16 6.55
CA PHE A 261 -17.19 1.22 6.32
C PHE A 261 -17.59 -0.21 6.69
N ASP A 262 -18.27 -0.41 7.82
CA ASP A 262 -18.77 -1.71 8.25
C ASP A 262 -19.68 -2.36 7.20
N LYS A 263 -20.56 -1.59 6.55
CA LYS A 263 -21.47 -2.06 5.50
C LYS A 263 -20.73 -2.50 4.23
N GLU A 264 -19.62 -1.84 3.92
CA GLU A 264 -18.81 -2.09 2.72
C GLU A 264 -17.60 -2.99 3.01
N HIS A 265 -17.48 -3.50 4.22
CA HIS A 265 -16.36 -4.32 4.68
C HIS A 265 -15.00 -3.62 4.47
N VAL A 266 -14.96 -2.33 4.86
CA VAL A 266 -13.73 -1.53 4.94
C VAL A 266 -13.36 -1.39 6.41
N GLU A 267 -12.17 -1.80 6.76
CA GLU A 267 -11.71 -1.75 8.16
C GLU A 267 -11.49 -0.30 8.61
N PRO A 268 -11.97 0.10 9.81
CA PRO A 268 -11.90 1.49 10.28
C PRO A 268 -10.58 1.87 10.95
N GLY A 269 -9.58 1.00 10.95
CA GLY A 269 -8.28 1.23 11.62
C GLY A 269 -7.18 0.33 11.05
N PRO A 270 -5.99 0.33 11.62
CA PRO A 270 -4.90 -0.56 11.21
C PRO A 270 -5.21 -2.02 11.61
N ASP A 271 -4.59 -2.95 10.92
CA ASP A 271 -4.69 -4.36 11.28
C ASP A 271 -4.00 -4.61 12.63
N SER A 272 -4.79 -5.00 13.62
CA SER A 272 -4.33 -5.21 15.00
C SER A 272 -3.31 -6.36 15.12
N LYS A 273 -3.39 -7.38 14.26
CA LYS A 273 -2.41 -8.47 14.21
C LYS A 273 -1.06 -7.94 13.75
N THR A 274 -1.02 -7.13 12.70
CA THR A 274 0.23 -6.53 12.20
C THR A 274 0.86 -5.62 13.25
N ILE A 275 0.08 -4.74 13.88
CA ILE A 275 0.58 -3.86 14.96
C ILE A 275 1.13 -4.68 16.12
N GLY A 276 0.42 -5.74 16.53
CA GLY A 276 0.88 -6.65 17.58
C GLY A 276 2.17 -7.39 17.22
N ILE A 277 2.34 -7.83 15.96
CA ILE A 277 3.57 -8.45 15.48
C ILE A 277 4.74 -7.45 15.57
N ILE A 278 4.56 -6.22 15.06
CA ILE A 278 5.62 -5.19 15.09
C ILE A 278 6.03 -4.88 16.53
N TYR A 279 5.06 -4.74 17.44
CA TYR A 279 5.36 -4.55 18.86
C TYR A 279 6.22 -5.69 19.44
N ARG A 280 5.83 -6.96 19.18
CA ARG A 280 6.58 -8.15 19.66
C ARG A 280 7.96 -8.24 19.04
N VAL A 281 8.13 -7.86 17.78
CA VAL A 281 9.47 -7.77 17.16
C VAL A 281 10.32 -6.72 17.87
N GLY A 282 9.75 -5.59 18.24
CA GLY A 282 10.43 -4.57 19.04
C GLY A 282 10.93 -5.13 20.38
N GLU A 283 10.09 -5.89 21.10
CA GLU A 283 10.49 -6.54 22.36
C GLU A 283 11.63 -7.55 22.14
N LEU A 284 11.57 -8.36 21.07
CA LEU A 284 12.63 -9.33 20.74
C LEU A 284 13.95 -8.61 20.42
N MET A 285 13.92 -7.58 19.59
CA MET A 285 15.11 -6.80 19.24
C MET A 285 15.73 -6.10 20.47
N GLN A 286 14.89 -5.63 21.40
CA GLN A 286 15.37 -5.06 22.66
C GLN A 286 16.08 -6.12 23.53
N GLN A 287 15.54 -7.34 23.63
CA GLN A 287 16.15 -8.44 24.33
C GLN A 287 17.51 -8.85 23.73
N ASP A 288 17.60 -8.81 22.39
CA ASP A 288 18.82 -9.11 21.65
C ASP A 288 19.82 -7.93 21.61
N LYS A 289 19.48 -6.81 22.28
CA LYS A 289 20.26 -5.56 22.32
C LYS A 289 20.40 -4.85 20.97
N GLU A 290 19.54 -5.17 20.03
CA GLU A 290 19.41 -4.50 18.74
C GLU A 290 18.55 -3.23 18.90
N TYR A 291 19.04 -2.30 19.73
CA TYR A 291 18.26 -1.15 20.24
C TYR A 291 17.72 -0.25 19.13
N ARG A 292 18.45 -0.12 18.02
CA ARG A 292 17.98 0.68 16.86
C ARG A 292 16.76 0.06 16.21
N LEU A 293 16.80 -1.25 15.96
CA LEU A 293 15.68 -1.98 15.36
C LEU A 293 14.48 -2.03 16.31
N ALA A 294 14.73 -2.21 17.61
CA ALA A 294 13.68 -2.15 18.64
C ALA A 294 12.97 -0.80 18.62
N LYS A 295 13.75 0.30 18.62
CA LYS A 295 13.21 1.67 18.55
C LYS A 295 12.39 1.88 17.30
N ASP A 296 12.86 1.47 16.12
CA ASP A 296 12.14 1.62 14.86
C ASP A 296 10.78 0.91 14.92
N CYS A 297 10.71 -0.29 15.50
CA CYS A 297 9.45 -1.01 15.71
C CYS A 297 8.50 -0.25 16.65
N PHE A 298 8.97 0.21 17.80
CA PHE A 298 8.13 0.93 18.75
C PHE A 298 7.69 2.29 18.23
N MET A 299 8.51 2.98 17.43
CA MET A 299 8.12 4.22 16.76
C MET A 299 6.98 4.01 15.77
N ILE A 300 6.98 2.91 15.00
CA ILE A 300 5.87 2.58 14.10
C ILE A 300 4.58 2.34 14.89
N VAL A 301 4.65 1.57 15.97
CA VAL A 301 3.48 1.31 16.82
C VAL A 301 2.98 2.60 17.47
N TYR A 302 3.89 3.44 17.95
CA TYR A 302 3.55 4.73 18.55
C TYR A 302 2.90 5.70 17.56
N ASP A 303 3.43 5.79 16.33
CA ASP A 303 2.86 6.63 15.26
C ASP A 303 1.37 6.36 15.03
N ILE A 304 0.96 5.10 15.11
CA ILE A 304 -0.41 4.71 14.79
C ILE A 304 -1.33 4.66 16.02
N THR A 305 -0.80 4.31 17.21
CA THR A 305 -1.60 4.09 18.44
C THR A 305 -1.61 5.28 19.38
N ASN A 306 -0.56 6.10 19.36
CA ASN A 306 -0.26 7.15 20.34
C ASN A 306 -0.26 6.64 21.82
N GLU A 307 0.16 5.38 22.03
CA GLU A 307 0.22 4.78 23.36
C GLU A 307 1.31 5.46 24.21
N PRO A 308 0.97 6.17 25.32
CA PRO A 308 1.95 6.96 26.09
C PRO A 308 3.09 6.14 26.68
N GLN A 309 2.88 4.84 26.92
CA GLN A 309 3.89 3.93 27.46
C GLN A 309 5.08 3.75 26.51
N LEU A 310 4.84 3.87 25.20
CA LEU A 310 5.89 3.74 24.19
C LEU A 310 6.83 4.95 24.17
N GLU A 311 6.40 6.16 24.56
CA GLU A 311 7.28 7.33 24.63
C GLU A 311 8.43 7.09 25.63
N GLY A 312 8.13 6.54 26.81
CA GLY A 312 9.13 6.21 27.82
C GLY A 312 10.12 5.14 27.30
N LEU A 313 9.59 4.09 26.66
CA LEU A 313 10.40 3.00 26.12
C LEU A 313 11.31 3.48 24.97
N ILE A 314 10.82 4.31 24.08
CA ILE A 314 11.61 4.91 22.97
C ILE A 314 12.73 5.79 23.55
N ALA A 315 12.43 6.59 24.59
CA ALA A 315 13.42 7.44 25.26
C ALA A 315 14.52 6.63 25.97
N GLU A 316 14.17 5.50 26.59
CA GLU A 316 15.15 4.57 27.19
C GLU A 316 16.10 4.00 26.12
N LEU A 317 15.56 3.58 24.96
CA LEU A 317 16.35 3.06 23.85
C LEU A 317 17.29 4.14 23.27
N ASP A 318 16.87 5.40 23.22
CA ASP A 318 17.74 6.51 22.83
C ASP A 318 18.91 6.69 23.79
N GLY A 319 18.68 6.49 25.10
CA GLY A 319 19.74 6.47 26.11
C GLY A 319 20.79 5.38 25.83
N CYS A 320 20.32 4.15 25.56
CA CYS A 320 21.20 3.03 25.23
C CYS A 320 22.05 3.30 23.98
N LEU A 321 21.41 3.83 22.90
CA LEU A 321 22.12 4.16 21.65
C LEU A 321 23.15 5.29 21.81
N GLY A 322 22.92 6.23 22.75
CA GLY A 322 23.86 7.29 23.07
C GLY A 322 25.08 6.83 23.88
N GLU A 323 24.97 5.72 24.61
CA GLU A 323 26.07 5.09 25.36
C GLU A 323 26.97 4.24 24.45
N ASP A 324 26.41 3.51 23.50
CA ASP A 324 27.17 2.68 22.54
C ASP A 324 27.97 3.54 21.52
N ALA A 325 27.68 4.82 21.41
CA ALA A 325 28.38 5.77 20.52
C ALA A 325 29.60 6.48 21.17
N LYS A 326 29.91 6.19 22.44
CA LYS A 326 31.05 6.71 23.21
C LYS A 326 32.12 5.63 23.37
#